data_2b36b99f9be36137ac99dd9f7fe5b718
#
_entry.id   2b36b99f9be36137ac99dd9f7fe5b718
#
_cell.length_a   1.000
_cell.length_b   1.000
_cell.length_c   1.000
_cell.angle_alpha   90.00
_cell.angle_beta   90.00
_cell.angle_gamma   90.00
#
_symmetry.space_group_name_H-M   'P 1'
#
loop_
_entity.id
_entity.type
_entity.pdbx_description
1 polymer ?
#
loop_
_entity_poly.entity_id
_entity_poly.type
_entity_poly.pdbx_seq_one_letter_code
_entity_poly.pdbx_strand_id
1 'polypeptide(L)'
;MPNLLAMSFEGALAPSFDLRCLQPGRTLPDGWGIGYYPGGEPSATVLKEPAPPVGSIRSELVKAWEHLESSLFVVHIRTATWGAPSDANTQPFARAWGRRDWLFAHSGSLGERPTLRPNQLFEPVGSTDTEQLLCDLLGRFAERGWPSIEEADLEVLHGWFGALNELGTLTSVLTDGRDLLVYADRDPQARGVWLWEALPPYGELRLADQDLVVDLTSRGPKARRGVVISTAPLEVTSEWIGRWRQVPPGALLVVRQGVVRVERGPPLGGQQLPLASRQWQSQRLARPERAPVRRYDLVHRTTYRYLKPVERSMHILRLKPVNDQLQALRAYQLDISVPGDSRDYEDVFGNQTHRVLVETPFDELVVEARSTVDVLDCEPLSYRPLRA
;
A
#
# COMPACT_ATOMS: atom_id res chain seq x y z
N MET A 1 -1.01 22.22 5.15
CA MET A 1 -0.20 21.13 5.73
C MET A 1 -1.01 19.85 5.73
N PRO A 2 -0.54 18.82 5.09
CA PRO A 2 -1.08 17.50 5.31
C PRO A 2 -0.77 17.04 6.73
N ASN A 3 -1.75 16.53 7.43
CA ASN A 3 -1.52 15.84 8.69
C ASN A 3 -1.48 14.31 8.53
N LEU A 4 -1.84 13.81 7.36
CA LEU A 4 -1.76 12.42 6.97
C LEU A 4 -1.18 12.33 5.55
N LEU A 5 -0.14 11.53 5.41
CA LEU A 5 0.48 11.16 4.15
C LEU A 5 0.69 9.65 4.12
N ALA A 6 0.35 9.02 3.01
CA ALA A 6 0.68 7.61 2.78
C ALA A 6 1.26 7.43 1.38
N MET A 7 2.18 6.51 1.24
CA MET A 7 2.86 6.25 -0.02
C MET A 7 2.94 4.76 -0.26
N SER A 8 2.69 4.35 -1.51
CA SER A 8 2.86 2.98 -1.96
C SER A 8 3.63 2.99 -3.27
N PHE A 9 4.69 2.18 -3.36
CA PHE A 9 5.55 2.07 -4.54
C PHE A 9 5.61 0.63 -5.05
N GLU A 10 5.95 0.44 -6.31
CA GLU A 10 6.13 -0.89 -6.93
C GLU A 10 7.32 -1.67 -6.37
N GLY A 11 8.22 -1.00 -5.66
CA GLY A 11 9.37 -1.58 -5.00
C GLY A 11 9.90 -0.65 -3.92
N ALA A 12 10.82 -1.14 -3.12
CA ALA A 12 11.37 -0.37 -2.02
C ALA A 12 12.11 0.90 -2.49
N LEU A 13 11.87 1.98 -1.77
CA LEU A 13 12.56 3.26 -1.85
C LEU A 13 13.00 3.67 -0.44
N ALA A 14 14.03 4.50 -0.36
CA ALA A 14 14.52 5.08 0.88
C ALA A 14 14.33 6.62 0.88
N PRO A 15 13.11 7.11 1.11
CA PRO A 15 12.85 8.54 1.18
C PRO A 15 13.53 9.16 2.41
N SER A 16 13.91 10.42 2.30
CA SER A 16 14.20 11.23 3.48
C SER A 16 12.98 12.05 3.89
N PHE A 17 12.78 12.18 5.20
CA PHE A 17 11.70 12.97 5.77
C PHE A 17 12.27 14.13 6.57
N ASP A 18 11.84 15.36 6.26
CA ASP A 18 12.19 16.55 7.01
C ASP A 18 10.88 17.17 7.56
N LEU A 19 10.64 16.96 8.85
CA LEU A 19 9.48 17.46 9.56
C LEU A 19 9.83 18.83 10.16
N ARG A 20 9.39 19.91 9.53
CA ARG A 20 9.82 21.28 9.86
C ARG A 20 8.85 22.03 10.76
N CYS A 21 7.56 21.95 10.49
CA CYS A 21 6.50 22.68 11.17
C CYS A 21 6.80 24.18 11.31
N LEU A 22 7.19 24.80 10.19
CA LEU A 22 7.66 26.20 10.14
C LEU A 22 6.58 27.24 9.87
N GLN A 23 5.32 26.83 9.69
CA GLN A 23 4.26 27.77 9.32
C GLN A 23 4.01 28.80 10.43
N PRO A 24 4.25 30.11 10.17
CA PRO A 24 4.08 31.15 11.18
C PRO A 24 2.63 31.23 11.68
N GLY A 25 2.47 31.47 12.98
CA GLY A 25 1.15 31.68 13.60
C GLY A 25 0.32 30.44 13.82
N ARG A 26 0.84 29.25 13.54
CA ARG A 26 0.19 27.99 13.76
C ARG A 26 0.60 27.37 15.11
N THR A 27 -0.35 26.70 15.76
CA THR A 27 -0.04 25.88 16.94
C THR A 27 0.90 24.74 16.53
N LEU A 28 1.95 24.51 17.31
CA LEU A 28 2.84 23.37 17.08
C LEU A 28 2.06 22.06 17.22
N PRO A 29 2.42 21.03 16.42
CA PRO A 29 1.77 19.74 16.54
C PRO A 29 2.08 19.08 17.88
N ASP A 30 1.15 18.24 18.36
CA ASP A 30 1.29 17.50 19.62
C ASP A 30 2.08 16.20 19.46
N GLY A 31 2.54 15.91 18.26
CA GLY A 31 3.31 14.71 17.96
C GLY A 31 3.41 14.42 16.47
N TRP A 32 4.23 13.46 16.15
CA TRP A 32 4.42 12.95 14.79
C TRP A 32 4.75 11.47 14.79
N GLY A 33 4.57 10.80 13.66
CA GLY A 33 5.00 9.43 13.49
C GLY A 33 5.08 9.01 12.03
N ILE A 34 5.97 8.05 11.79
CA ILE A 34 6.23 7.41 10.50
C ILE A 34 6.18 5.91 10.70
N GLY A 35 5.31 5.22 9.99
CA GLY A 35 5.22 3.77 9.94
C GLY A 35 5.64 3.27 8.56
N TYR A 36 6.39 2.18 8.51
CA TYR A 36 6.87 1.56 7.28
C TYR A 36 7.19 0.09 7.49
N TYR A 37 7.43 -0.65 6.41
CA TYR A 37 7.74 -2.09 6.44
C TYR A 37 9.17 -2.31 5.91
N PRO A 38 10.17 -2.50 6.81
CA PRO A 38 11.56 -2.63 6.42
C PRO A 38 11.78 -3.82 5.48
N GLY A 39 12.44 -3.59 4.34
CA GLY A 39 12.83 -4.67 3.42
C GLY A 39 11.68 -5.49 2.83
N GLY A 40 10.42 -5.00 2.95
CA GLY A 40 9.23 -5.75 2.53
C GLY A 40 8.82 -6.87 3.48
N GLU A 41 9.34 -6.87 4.70
CA GLU A 41 8.92 -7.77 5.78
C GLU A 41 7.45 -7.54 6.15
N PRO A 42 6.73 -8.56 6.63
CA PRO A 42 5.36 -8.39 7.08
C PRO A 42 5.26 -7.63 8.41
N SER A 43 6.39 -7.31 9.04
CA SER A 43 6.48 -6.58 10.29
C SER A 43 6.74 -5.11 10.07
N ALA A 44 5.94 -4.27 10.71
CA ALA A 44 6.05 -2.83 10.62
C ALA A 44 7.00 -2.26 11.67
N THR A 45 7.71 -1.21 11.29
CA THR A 45 8.43 -0.33 12.21
C THR A 45 7.68 0.99 12.32
N VAL A 46 7.51 1.50 13.54
CA VAL A 46 6.90 2.79 13.81
C VAL A 46 7.88 3.67 14.58
N LEU A 47 8.26 4.78 13.96
CA LEU A 47 9.06 5.85 14.56
C LEU A 47 8.11 6.99 14.91
N LYS A 48 7.99 7.35 16.18
CA LYS A 48 7.04 8.39 16.61
C LYS A 48 7.51 9.11 17.88
N GLU A 49 6.93 10.29 18.08
CA GLU A 49 7.20 11.10 19.25
C GLU A 49 5.96 11.93 19.62
N PRO A 50 5.55 11.98 20.90
CA PRO A 50 4.45 12.81 21.38
C PRO A 50 4.92 14.25 21.70
N ALA A 51 5.66 14.86 20.78
CA ALA A 51 6.21 16.20 20.89
C ALA A 51 6.33 16.82 19.48
N PRO A 52 6.42 18.16 19.39
CA PRO A 52 6.70 18.82 18.13
C PRO A 52 8.02 18.32 17.51
N PRO A 53 8.09 18.18 16.16
CA PRO A 53 9.33 17.74 15.51
C PRO A 53 10.45 18.78 15.58
N VAL A 54 10.13 20.05 15.77
CA VAL A 54 11.10 21.15 15.86
C VAL A 54 11.91 21.00 17.14
N GLY A 55 13.24 20.88 17.00
CA GLY A 55 14.15 20.68 18.14
C GLY A 55 14.15 19.25 18.70
N SER A 56 13.47 18.34 18.07
CA SER A 56 13.43 16.93 18.45
C SER A 56 14.66 16.17 17.92
N ILE A 57 15.38 15.50 18.82
CA ILE A 57 16.48 14.60 18.44
C ILE A 57 15.98 13.43 17.59
N ARG A 58 14.78 12.90 17.88
CA ARG A 58 14.21 11.80 17.10
C ARG A 58 13.88 12.24 15.66
N SER A 59 13.35 13.46 15.49
CA SER A 59 13.08 14.03 14.16
C SER A 59 14.38 14.23 13.37
N GLU A 60 15.43 14.73 14.00
CA GLU A 60 16.74 14.87 13.36
C GLU A 60 17.37 13.52 13.00
N LEU A 61 17.20 12.50 13.84
CA LEU A 61 17.62 11.13 13.49
C LEU A 61 16.87 10.58 12.27
N VAL A 62 15.56 10.78 12.20
CA VAL A 62 14.76 10.36 11.03
C VAL A 62 15.24 11.07 9.77
N LYS A 63 15.50 12.37 9.84
CA LYS A 63 16.01 13.15 8.72
C LYS A 63 17.39 12.67 8.25
N ALA A 64 18.26 12.29 9.19
CA ALA A 64 19.60 11.76 8.89
C ALA A 64 19.63 10.29 8.50
N TRP A 65 18.54 9.55 8.73
CA TRP A 65 18.51 8.11 8.48
C TRP A 65 18.32 7.78 7.01
N GLU A 66 19.39 7.33 6.38
CA GLU A 66 19.46 7.04 4.94
C GLU A 66 18.84 5.68 4.55
N HIS A 67 18.40 4.88 5.51
CA HIS A 67 17.98 3.50 5.30
C HIS A 67 16.53 3.21 5.74
N LEU A 68 15.65 4.21 5.70
CA LEU A 68 14.20 3.99 5.82
C LEU A 68 13.68 3.35 4.53
N GLU A 69 14.11 2.14 4.22
CA GLU A 69 13.77 1.46 2.97
C GLU A 69 12.47 0.68 3.10
N SER A 70 11.47 1.04 2.28
CA SER A 70 10.17 0.38 2.21
C SER A 70 9.48 0.66 0.88
N SER A 71 8.53 -0.18 0.51
CA SER A 71 7.57 0.11 -0.56
C SER A 71 6.30 0.82 -0.07
N LEU A 72 6.14 0.94 1.25
CA LEU A 72 4.92 1.47 1.85
C LEU A 72 5.24 2.29 3.10
N PHE A 73 4.70 3.52 3.15
CA PHE A 73 4.90 4.45 4.26
C PHE A 73 3.56 5.07 4.67
N VAL A 74 3.40 5.29 5.98
CA VAL A 74 2.31 6.06 6.58
C VAL A 74 2.91 7.11 7.50
N VAL A 75 2.66 8.37 7.23
CA VAL A 75 3.15 9.52 8.02
C VAL A 75 1.97 10.26 8.61
N HIS A 76 2.04 10.57 9.88
CA HIS A 76 1.02 11.36 10.57
C HIS A 76 1.65 12.47 11.40
N ILE A 77 1.09 13.67 11.29
CA ILE A 77 1.42 14.83 12.14
C ILE A 77 0.18 15.13 12.99
N ARG A 78 0.34 14.94 14.29
CA ARG A 78 -0.76 14.96 15.25
C ARG A 78 -1.12 16.38 15.66
N THR A 79 -2.40 16.71 15.56
CA THR A 79 -3.03 17.79 16.31
C THR A 79 -4.08 17.13 17.19
N ALA A 80 -3.87 17.13 18.51
CA ALA A 80 -4.69 16.36 19.43
C ALA A 80 -6.10 16.91 19.53
N THR A 81 -7.08 16.05 19.35
CA THR A 81 -8.48 16.26 19.70
C THR A 81 -8.88 15.39 20.89
N TRP A 82 -8.27 14.18 20.96
CA TRP A 82 -8.46 13.20 22.02
C TRP A 82 -7.13 12.75 22.62
N GLY A 83 -7.10 12.57 23.92
CA GLY A 83 -5.98 12.03 24.69
C GLY A 83 -4.80 13.00 24.84
N ALA A 84 -4.12 12.90 25.98
CA ALA A 84 -2.90 13.67 26.25
C ALA A 84 -1.76 13.26 25.29
N PRO A 85 -0.76 14.13 25.06
CA PRO A 85 0.45 13.75 24.35
C PRO A 85 1.16 12.59 25.06
N SER A 86 1.24 11.45 24.38
CA SER A 86 1.96 10.25 24.81
C SER A 86 2.25 9.36 23.61
N ASP A 87 3.24 8.47 23.72
CA ASP A 87 3.54 7.49 22.67
C ASP A 87 2.31 6.62 22.36
N ALA A 88 1.55 6.22 23.37
CA ALA A 88 0.33 5.43 23.24
C ALA A 88 -0.77 6.17 22.46
N ASN A 89 -0.76 7.50 22.43
CA ASN A 89 -1.75 8.33 21.74
C ASN A 89 -1.23 8.94 20.42
N THR A 90 -0.05 8.54 19.97
CA THR A 90 0.58 9.07 18.75
C THR A 90 0.48 8.07 17.61
N GLN A 91 -0.01 8.51 16.47
CA GLN A 91 -0.18 7.74 15.24
C GLN A 91 1.12 7.69 14.43
N PRO A 92 1.27 6.72 13.49
CA PRO A 92 0.35 5.63 13.20
C PRO A 92 0.32 4.56 14.31
N PHE A 93 -0.82 3.89 14.44
CA PHE A 93 -0.98 2.75 15.33
C PHE A 93 -0.66 1.45 14.62
N ALA A 94 -0.05 0.50 15.33
CA ALA A 94 0.29 -0.82 14.82
C ALA A 94 -0.37 -1.91 15.65
N ARG A 95 -0.89 -2.95 15.00
CA ARG A 95 -1.40 -4.19 15.61
C ARG A 95 -1.11 -5.37 14.71
N ALA A 96 -0.82 -6.52 15.31
CA ALA A 96 -0.59 -7.75 14.56
C ALA A 96 -1.89 -8.51 14.33
N TRP A 97 -2.15 -8.90 13.07
CA TRP A 97 -3.23 -9.79 12.67
C TRP A 97 -2.90 -10.51 11.37
N GLY A 98 -3.31 -11.79 11.22
CA GLY A 98 -3.11 -12.53 9.99
C GLY A 98 -1.62 -12.77 9.64
N ARG A 99 -0.74 -12.88 10.66
CA ARG A 99 0.72 -13.05 10.57
C ARG A 99 1.44 -11.86 9.94
N ARG A 100 0.89 -10.65 10.12
CA ARG A 100 1.47 -9.40 9.68
C ARG A 100 1.10 -8.27 10.61
N ASP A 101 1.87 -7.21 10.59
CA ASP A 101 1.51 -5.98 11.28
C ASP A 101 0.64 -5.11 10.37
N TRP A 102 -0.37 -4.53 10.97
CA TRP A 102 -1.25 -3.56 10.35
C TRP A 102 -0.93 -2.18 10.88
N LEU A 103 -0.86 -1.20 9.98
CA LEU A 103 -0.72 0.20 10.35
C LEU A 103 -2.01 0.95 10.04
N PHE A 104 -2.38 1.86 10.93
CA PHE A 104 -3.54 2.71 10.78
C PHE A 104 -3.24 4.14 11.19
N ALA A 105 -3.71 5.08 10.38
CA ALA A 105 -3.71 6.50 10.70
C ALA A 105 -5.01 7.15 10.25
N HIS A 106 -5.45 8.14 11.01
CA HIS A 106 -6.71 8.83 10.85
C HIS A 106 -6.51 10.34 10.98
N SER A 107 -7.04 11.08 10.04
CA SER A 107 -7.17 12.53 10.05
C SER A 107 -8.62 12.90 10.20
N GLY A 108 -8.99 13.34 11.37
CA GLY A 108 -10.36 13.67 11.73
C GLY A 108 -10.57 13.60 13.23
N SER A 109 -11.81 13.59 13.65
CA SER A 109 -12.23 13.38 15.04
C SER A 109 -13.62 12.79 15.06
N LEU A 110 -13.82 11.77 15.87
CA LEU A 110 -15.13 11.22 16.14
C LEU A 110 -15.78 11.98 17.30
N GLY A 111 -17.06 12.30 17.17
CA GLY A 111 -17.85 12.87 18.26
C GLY A 111 -18.13 11.84 19.36
N GLU A 112 -18.26 10.58 18.96
CA GLU A 112 -18.41 9.44 19.85
C GLU A 112 -17.37 8.37 19.53
N ARG A 113 -16.89 7.68 20.56
CA ARG A 113 -15.96 6.56 20.38
C ARG A 113 -16.71 5.34 19.88
N PRO A 114 -16.13 4.55 18.96
CA PRO A 114 -16.71 3.28 18.60
C PRO A 114 -16.87 2.40 19.85
N THR A 115 -18.06 1.83 20.00
CA THR A 115 -18.30 0.89 21.12
C THR A 115 -17.55 -0.41 20.81
N LEU A 116 -16.54 -0.69 21.61
CA LEU A 116 -15.81 -1.95 21.52
C LEU A 116 -16.71 -3.11 21.93
N ARG A 117 -16.68 -4.19 21.19
CA ARG A 117 -17.51 -5.37 21.46
C ARG A 117 -17.00 -6.13 22.67
N PRO A 118 -17.88 -6.77 23.44
CA PRO A 118 -17.46 -7.70 24.48
C PRO A 118 -16.55 -8.80 23.88
N ASN A 119 -15.48 -9.17 24.58
CA ASN A 119 -14.49 -10.18 24.14
C ASN A 119 -13.72 -9.84 22.87
N GLN A 120 -13.46 -8.58 22.63
CA GLN A 120 -12.67 -8.13 21.50
C GLN A 120 -11.22 -8.59 21.63
N LEU A 121 -10.65 -9.09 20.50
CA LEU A 121 -9.26 -9.56 20.44
C LEU A 121 -8.22 -8.43 20.57
N PHE A 122 -8.63 -7.20 20.25
CA PHE A 122 -7.74 -6.05 20.20
C PHE A 122 -8.20 -5.00 21.21
N GLU A 123 -7.31 -4.60 22.09
CA GLU A 123 -7.58 -3.58 23.09
C GLU A 123 -6.73 -2.34 22.82
N PRO A 124 -7.28 -1.12 22.98
CA PRO A 124 -6.50 0.09 22.91
C PRO A 124 -5.58 0.21 24.13
N VAL A 125 -4.34 0.67 23.91
CA VAL A 125 -3.37 0.98 24.98
C VAL A 125 -3.51 2.43 25.40
N GLY A 126 -3.77 3.31 24.42
CA GLY A 126 -4.02 4.72 24.64
C GLY A 126 -5.49 5.05 24.86
N SER A 127 -5.81 6.33 24.68
CA SER A 127 -7.14 6.87 24.92
C SER A 127 -7.73 7.61 23.71
N THR A 128 -7.15 7.42 22.51
CA THR A 128 -7.63 8.08 21.28
C THR A 128 -8.76 7.32 20.62
N ASP A 129 -9.64 8.05 19.96
CA ASP A 129 -10.67 7.50 19.07
C ASP A 129 -10.06 6.68 17.92
N THR A 130 -8.95 7.13 17.39
CA THR A 130 -8.24 6.48 16.28
C THR A 130 -7.73 5.07 16.63
N GLU A 131 -7.18 4.88 17.81
CA GLU A 131 -6.73 3.55 18.25
C GLU A 131 -7.92 2.61 18.43
N GLN A 132 -9.02 3.13 18.96
CA GLN A 132 -10.27 2.38 19.10
C GLN A 132 -10.84 1.98 17.74
N LEU A 133 -10.76 2.88 16.73
CA LEU A 133 -11.12 2.55 15.35
C LEU A 133 -10.30 1.37 14.82
N LEU A 134 -8.99 1.38 14.99
CA LEU A 134 -8.15 0.25 14.56
C LEU A 134 -8.55 -1.04 15.25
N CYS A 135 -8.76 -1.00 16.58
CA CYS A 135 -9.17 -2.17 17.34
C CYS A 135 -10.52 -2.72 16.88
N ASP A 136 -11.51 -1.86 16.62
CA ASP A 136 -12.82 -2.25 16.09
C ASP A 136 -12.71 -2.86 14.68
N LEU A 137 -11.98 -2.19 13.79
CA LEU A 137 -11.77 -2.68 12.43
C LEU A 137 -11.11 -4.07 12.42
N LEU A 138 -10.00 -4.25 13.14
CA LEU A 138 -9.32 -5.55 13.20
C LEU A 138 -10.18 -6.61 13.89
N GLY A 139 -10.98 -6.26 14.87
CA GLY A 139 -11.99 -7.14 15.45
C GLY A 139 -12.98 -7.66 14.42
N ARG A 140 -13.47 -6.78 13.53
CA ARG A 140 -14.36 -7.15 12.41
C ARG A 140 -13.65 -8.02 11.36
N PHE A 141 -12.37 -7.72 11.04
CA PHE A 141 -11.56 -8.58 10.18
C PHE A 141 -11.40 -9.98 10.76
N ALA A 142 -11.11 -10.08 12.06
CA ALA A 142 -10.98 -11.35 12.76
C ALA A 142 -12.28 -12.16 12.78
N GLU A 143 -13.42 -11.53 13.06
CA GLU A 143 -14.75 -12.17 13.04
C GLU A 143 -15.11 -12.73 11.66
N ARG A 144 -14.64 -12.07 10.58
CA ARG A 144 -14.84 -12.54 9.21
C ARG A 144 -13.80 -13.56 8.76
N GLY A 145 -12.76 -13.81 9.55
CA GLY A 145 -11.63 -14.65 9.16
C GLY A 145 -10.80 -14.07 8.01
N TRP A 146 -10.78 -12.75 7.84
CA TRP A 146 -10.01 -12.07 6.81
C TRP A 146 -8.60 -11.72 7.34
N PRO A 147 -7.56 -12.44 6.93
CA PRO A 147 -6.20 -12.19 7.39
C PRO A 147 -5.50 -11.04 6.66
N SER A 148 -6.11 -10.49 5.60
CA SER A 148 -5.54 -9.43 4.74
C SER A 148 -6.64 -8.57 4.11
N ILE A 149 -6.25 -7.41 3.59
CA ILE A 149 -7.14 -6.54 2.81
C ILE A 149 -7.55 -7.22 1.50
N GLU A 150 -6.67 -8.01 0.90
CA GLU A 150 -6.93 -8.75 -0.35
C GLU A 150 -8.09 -9.74 -0.23
N GLU A 151 -8.23 -10.38 0.92
CA GLU A 151 -9.29 -11.38 1.17
C GLU A 151 -10.60 -10.75 1.63
N ALA A 152 -10.57 -9.46 1.95
CA ALA A 152 -11.74 -8.77 2.43
C ALA A 152 -12.73 -8.42 1.31
N ASP A 153 -14.03 -8.48 1.64
CA ASP A 153 -15.08 -7.93 0.78
C ASP A 153 -15.05 -6.40 0.85
N LEU A 154 -14.66 -5.77 -0.26
CA LEU A 154 -14.49 -4.31 -0.33
C LEU A 154 -15.83 -3.54 -0.21
N GLU A 155 -16.97 -4.17 -0.52
CA GLU A 155 -18.26 -3.52 -0.32
C GLU A 155 -18.61 -3.47 1.16
N VAL A 156 -18.36 -4.57 1.85
CA VAL A 156 -18.54 -4.65 3.31
C VAL A 156 -17.60 -3.69 4.02
N LEU A 157 -16.32 -3.62 3.60
CA LEU A 157 -15.37 -2.66 4.14
C LEU A 157 -15.84 -1.22 3.93
N HIS A 158 -16.28 -0.89 2.71
CA HIS A 158 -16.79 0.45 2.40
C HIS A 158 -17.98 0.80 3.29
N GLY A 159 -18.91 -0.16 3.49
CA GLY A 159 -20.01 0.00 4.41
C GLY A 159 -19.58 0.26 5.86
N TRP A 160 -18.53 -0.43 6.33
CA TRP A 160 -18.00 -0.18 7.68
C TRP A 160 -17.43 1.23 7.84
N PHE A 161 -16.60 1.67 6.88
CA PHE A 161 -16.05 3.03 6.91
C PHE A 161 -17.16 4.09 6.80
N GLY A 162 -18.18 3.85 5.97
CA GLY A 162 -19.35 4.73 5.88
C GLY A 162 -20.10 4.86 7.20
N ALA A 163 -20.35 3.75 7.90
CA ALA A 163 -20.99 3.75 9.21
C ALA A 163 -20.11 4.42 10.30
N LEU A 164 -18.82 4.20 10.27
CA LEU A 164 -17.88 4.86 11.19
C LEU A 164 -17.81 6.38 10.93
N ASN A 165 -17.92 6.80 9.68
CA ASN A 165 -17.97 8.23 9.31
C ASN A 165 -19.27 8.95 9.78
N GLU A 166 -20.30 8.19 10.19
CA GLU A 166 -21.49 8.79 10.85
C GLU A 166 -21.19 9.29 12.26
N LEU A 167 -20.15 8.74 12.89
CA LEU A 167 -19.72 9.14 14.24
C LEU A 167 -18.87 10.42 14.26
N GLY A 168 -18.44 10.92 13.10
CA GLY A 168 -17.63 12.12 12.99
C GLY A 168 -16.81 12.18 11.70
N THR A 169 -15.81 13.05 11.65
CA THR A 169 -14.93 13.17 10.47
C THR A 169 -13.94 12.01 10.41
N LEU A 170 -13.84 11.38 9.23
CA LEU A 170 -13.07 10.16 9.02
C LEU A 170 -12.34 10.15 7.67
N THR A 171 -11.15 10.71 7.63
CA THR A 171 -10.18 10.43 6.56
C THR A 171 -9.12 9.51 7.10
N SER A 172 -8.95 8.33 6.50
CA SER A 172 -8.07 7.32 7.10
C SER A 172 -7.32 6.48 6.09
N VAL A 173 -6.20 5.91 6.55
CA VAL A 173 -5.43 4.91 5.85
C VAL A 173 -5.23 3.68 6.73
N LEU A 174 -5.40 2.51 6.15
CA LEU A 174 -5.16 1.21 6.76
C LEU A 174 -4.28 0.39 5.82
N THR A 175 -3.24 -0.24 6.34
CA THR A 175 -2.40 -1.11 5.54
C THR A 175 -2.02 -2.37 6.29
N ASP A 176 -1.92 -3.47 5.56
CA ASP A 176 -1.44 -4.76 6.03
C ASP A 176 -0.01 -5.06 5.55
N GLY A 177 0.74 -4.04 5.09
CA GLY A 177 2.09 -4.14 4.56
C GLY A 177 2.14 -4.48 3.07
N ARG A 178 1.02 -4.83 2.46
CA ARG A 178 0.90 -5.15 1.03
C ARG A 178 -0.07 -4.23 0.33
N ASP A 179 -1.26 -4.08 0.89
CA ASP A 179 -2.29 -3.21 0.41
C ASP A 179 -2.40 -1.96 1.27
N LEU A 180 -2.64 -0.83 0.63
CA LEU A 180 -2.99 0.42 1.28
C LEU A 180 -4.44 0.74 0.95
N LEU A 181 -5.30 0.65 1.96
CA LEU A 181 -6.69 1.05 1.89
C LEU A 181 -6.82 2.48 2.37
N VAL A 182 -7.52 3.31 1.61
CA VAL A 182 -7.74 4.73 1.88
C VAL A 182 -9.23 5.01 1.87
N TYR A 183 -9.72 5.69 2.88
CA TYR A 183 -11.08 6.18 2.93
C TYR A 183 -11.08 7.70 3.01
N ALA A 184 -11.80 8.35 2.09
CA ALA A 184 -12.01 9.79 2.07
C ALA A 184 -13.31 10.13 2.83
N ASP A 185 -13.24 11.08 3.75
CA ASP A 185 -14.42 11.57 4.45
C ASP A 185 -15.53 11.93 3.47
N ARG A 186 -16.76 11.60 3.82
CA ARG A 186 -17.95 11.90 3.00
C ARG A 186 -18.39 13.37 3.04
N ASP A 187 -17.97 14.13 4.07
CA ASP A 187 -18.20 15.56 4.13
C ASP A 187 -17.22 16.29 3.19
N PRO A 188 -17.70 16.95 2.14
CA PRO A 188 -16.85 17.70 1.24
C PRO A 188 -16.17 18.92 1.90
N GLN A 189 -16.64 19.34 3.08
CA GLN A 189 -16.03 20.42 3.86
C GLN A 189 -14.95 19.89 4.82
N ALA A 190 -14.90 18.58 5.06
CA ALA A 190 -13.80 17.94 5.79
C ALA A 190 -12.50 18.02 4.99
N ARG A 191 -11.37 17.67 5.63
CA ARG A 191 -10.10 17.56 4.91
C ARG A 191 -10.21 16.48 3.85
N GLY A 192 -10.08 16.90 2.59
CA GLY A 192 -10.12 16.00 1.44
C GLY A 192 -8.92 15.05 1.39
N VAL A 193 -9.04 14.05 0.56
CA VAL A 193 -7.94 13.17 0.17
C VAL A 193 -7.47 13.57 -1.22
N TRP A 194 -6.17 13.72 -1.36
CA TRP A 194 -5.51 14.03 -2.62
C TRP A 194 -4.59 12.89 -3.01
N LEU A 195 -4.59 12.55 -4.28
CA LEU A 195 -3.79 11.48 -4.86
C LEU A 195 -2.87 12.05 -5.93
N TRP A 196 -1.60 11.65 -5.88
CA TRP A 196 -0.60 11.95 -6.88
C TRP A 196 0.10 10.65 -7.33
N GLU A 197 0.30 10.49 -8.63
CA GLU A 197 0.94 9.30 -9.20
C GLU A 197 2.35 9.63 -9.69
N ALA A 198 3.33 8.92 -9.13
CA ALA A 198 4.71 8.95 -9.59
C ALA A 198 4.87 7.94 -10.74
N LEU A 199 5.22 8.44 -11.92
CA LEU A 199 5.46 7.60 -13.09
C LEU A 199 6.93 7.72 -13.52
N PRO A 200 7.68 6.62 -13.59
CA PRO A 200 9.05 6.63 -14.13
C PRO A 200 9.07 7.00 -15.63
N PRO A 201 10.18 7.55 -16.15
CA PRO A 201 11.40 7.89 -15.42
C PRO A 201 11.32 9.24 -14.71
N TYR A 202 11.90 9.35 -13.53
CA TYR A 202 12.18 10.61 -12.86
C TYR A 202 13.55 10.53 -12.17
N GLY A 203 14.35 11.58 -12.24
CA GLY A 203 15.63 11.69 -11.54
C GLY A 203 15.41 12.30 -10.16
N GLU A 204 14.81 13.48 -10.13
CA GLU A 204 14.46 14.20 -8.91
C GLU A 204 12.97 14.14 -8.67
N LEU A 205 12.60 13.80 -7.43
CA LEU A 205 11.23 13.86 -6.98
C LEU A 205 11.18 14.31 -5.52
N ARG A 206 10.66 15.48 -5.30
CA ARG A 206 10.51 16.05 -3.98
C ARG A 206 9.09 16.57 -3.79
N LEU A 207 8.49 16.21 -2.67
CA LEU A 207 7.18 16.65 -2.23
C LEU A 207 7.38 17.56 -1.03
N ALA A 208 6.94 18.79 -1.09
CA ALA A 208 7.23 19.75 -0.06
C ALA A 208 6.07 20.71 0.24
N ASP A 209 5.95 21.09 1.49
CA ASP A 209 5.33 22.32 1.93
C ASP A 209 6.21 22.98 3.01
N GLN A 210 5.67 23.97 3.71
CA GLN A 210 6.41 24.67 4.77
C GLN A 210 6.71 23.77 5.98
N ASP A 211 5.93 22.73 6.17
CA ASP A 211 5.95 21.91 7.38
C ASP A 211 6.54 20.52 7.18
N LEU A 212 6.50 19.98 5.96
CA LEU A 212 6.98 18.65 5.63
C LEU A 212 7.69 18.65 4.29
N VAL A 213 8.84 18.01 4.24
CA VAL A 213 9.52 17.66 3.00
C VAL A 213 9.73 16.17 2.95
N VAL A 214 9.32 15.55 1.85
CA VAL A 214 9.61 14.17 1.52
C VAL A 214 10.45 14.17 0.25
N ASP A 215 11.69 13.77 0.37
CA ASP A 215 12.62 13.70 -0.76
C ASP A 215 12.75 12.24 -1.19
N LEU A 216 12.26 11.99 -2.39
CA LEU A 216 12.33 10.71 -3.08
C LEU A 216 13.41 10.70 -4.16
N THR A 217 14.14 11.80 -4.29
CA THR A 217 15.31 11.96 -5.16
C THR A 217 16.43 11.08 -4.66
N SER A 218 16.40 9.88 -4.97
CA SER A 218 17.13 9.00 -4.18
C SER A 218 18.56 8.83 -4.52
N ARG A 219 19.21 8.46 -3.62
CA ARG A 219 20.45 7.77 -3.40
C ARG A 219 20.52 6.39 -4.09
N GLY A 220 19.72 6.14 -5.09
CA GLY A 220 19.72 4.88 -5.83
C GLY A 220 19.18 5.01 -7.25
N PRO A 221 19.61 4.13 -8.17
CA PRO A 221 19.46 4.34 -9.61
C PRO A 221 18.06 4.09 -10.18
N LYS A 222 17.00 3.97 -9.38
CA LYS A 222 15.73 3.49 -9.91
C LYS A 222 14.55 4.33 -9.42
N ALA A 223 14.03 5.15 -10.33
CA ALA A 223 12.67 5.65 -10.21
C ALA A 223 11.69 4.49 -10.08
N ARG A 224 10.75 4.61 -9.15
CA ARG A 224 9.71 3.61 -8.89
C ARG A 224 8.35 4.22 -9.18
N ARG A 225 7.50 3.46 -9.86
CA ARG A 225 6.10 3.80 -9.93
C ARG A 225 5.53 3.87 -8.52
N GLY A 226 4.73 4.90 -8.23
CA GLY A 226 4.18 5.08 -6.90
C GLY A 226 2.89 5.88 -6.89
N VAL A 227 2.19 5.75 -5.78
CA VAL A 227 1.02 6.55 -5.44
C VAL A 227 1.29 7.24 -4.11
N VAL A 228 1.09 8.54 -4.08
CA VAL A 228 1.14 9.36 -2.87
C VAL A 228 -0.26 9.84 -2.55
N ILE A 229 -0.69 9.57 -1.34
CA ILE A 229 -1.96 9.99 -0.75
C ILE A 229 -1.68 11.03 0.30
N SER A 230 -2.41 12.14 0.28
CA SER A 230 -2.21 13.24 1.23
C SER A 230 -3.53 13.93 1.57
N THR A 231 -3.65 14.47 2.77
CA THR A 231 -4.82 15.30 3.17
C THR A 231 -4.74 16.75 2.69
N ALA A 232 -3.64 17.13 2.05
CA ALA A 232 -3.49 18.38 1.31
C ALA A 232 -2.45 18.19 0.20
N PRO A 233 -2.59 18.82 -0.96
CA PRO A 233 -1.59 18.76 -2.01
C PRO A 233 -0.27 19.40 -1.53
N LEU A 234 0.84 18.75 -1.85
CA LEU A 234 2.20 19.25 -1.65
C LEU A 234 2.73 19.83 -2.97
N GLU A 235 3.63 20.77 -2.89
CA GLU A 235 4.41 21.20 -4.07
C GLU A 235 5.30 20.05 -4.52
N VAL A 236 5.25 19.74 -5.80
CA VAL A 236 6.04 18.68 -6.41
C VAL A 236 7.15 19.30 -7.24
N THR A 237 8.39 19.05 -6.83
CA THR A 237 9.56 19.33 -7.67
C THR A 237 9.94 18.02 -8.35
N SER A 238 9.78 17.97 -9.65
CA SER A 238 10.11 16.83 -10.50
C SER A 238 10.20 17.27 -11.95
N GLU A 239 11.00 16.58 -12.76
CA GLU A 239 10.97 16.71 -14.23
C GLU A 239 9.61 16.24 -14.81
N TRP A 240 8.87 15.46 -14.04
CA TRP A 240 7.54 14.98 -14.38
C TRP A 240 6.45 15.84 -13.73
N ILE A 241 5.61 16.44 -14.53
CA ILE A 241 4.48 17.27 -14.09
C ILE A 241 3.25 16.38 -13.89
N GLY A 242 3.24 15.60 -12.81
CA GLY A 242 2.02 14.97 -12.30
C GLY A 242 1.10 16.03 -11.69
N ARG A 243 -0.21 15.77 -11.69
CA ARG A 243 -1.18 16.64 -11.02
C ARG A 243 -1.81 15.90 -9.87
N TRP A 244 -1.96 16.58 -8.73
CA TRP A 244 -2.81 16.12 -7.66
C TRP A 244 -4.24 16.03 -8.16
N ARG A 245 -4.88 14.90 -7.95
CA ARG A 245 -6.33 14.79 -8.09
C ARG A 245 -6.98 14.59 -6.74
N GLN A 246 -8.10 15.24 -6.54
CA GLN A 246 -8.91 15.02 -5.34
C GLN A 246 -9.67 13.70 -5.49
N VAL A 247 -9.65 12.91 -4.42
CA VAL A 247 -10.47 11.70 -4.30
C VAL A 247 -11.88 12.13 -3.93
N PRO A 248 -12.92 11.59 -4.56
CA PRO A 248 -14.30 11.95 -4.24
C PRO A 248 -14.61 11.69 -2.76
N PRO A 249 -15.39 12.60 -2.09
CA PRO A 249 -15.84 12.37 -0.74
C PRO A 249 -16.60 11.03 -0.60
N GLY A 250 -16.36 10.30 0.48
CA GLY A 250 -16.94 8.99 0.73
C GLY A 250 -16.36 7.85 -0.12
N ALA A 251 -15.31 8.09 -0.91
CA ALA A 251 -14.70 7.06 -1.72
C ALA A 251 -13.74 6.18 -0.90
N LEU A 252 -13.68 4.90 -1.29
CA LEU A 252 -12.73 3.91 -0.80
C LEU A 252 -11.77 3.51 -1.92
N LEU A 253 -10.47 3.60 -1.65
CA LEU A 253 -9.42 3.17 -2.59
C LEU A 253 -8.63 2.01 -2.00
N VAL A 254 -8.17 1.13 -2.88
CA VAL A 254 -7.15 0.13 -2.57
C VAL A 254 -5.97 0.35 -3.50
N VAL A 255 -4.81 0.59 -2.93
CA VAL A 255 -3.55 0.80 -3.64
C VAL A 255 -2.62 -0.36 -3.34
N ARG A 256 -2.02 -0.93 -4.38
CA ARG A 256 -1.02 -1.99 -4.27
C ARG A 256 0.13 -1.71 -5.22
N GLN A 257 1.36 -1.79 -4.72
CA GLN A 257 2.57 -1.65 -5.54
C GLN A 257 2.54 -0.42 -6.46
N GLY A 258 2.22 0.75 -5.88
CA GLY A 258 2.19 2.00 -6.63
C GLY A 258 1.06 2.13 -7.66
N VAL A 259 0.00 1.33 -7.56
CA VAL A 259 -1.15 1.36 -8.47
C VAL A 259 -2.45 1.36 -7.70
N VAL A 260 -3.36 2.26 -8.06
CA VAL A 260 -4.74 2.21 -7.59
C VAL A 260 -5.43 1.01 -8.24
N ARG A 261 -5.73 -0.02 -7.46
CA ARG A 261 -6.39 -1.25 -7.93
C ARG A 261 -7.90 -1.12 -7.95
N VAL A 262 -8.43 -0.43 -6.96
CA VAL A 262 -9.87 -0.22 -6.80
C VAL A 262 -10.10 1.22 -6.36
N GLU A 263 -11.09 1.86 -6.94
CA GLU A 263 -11.67 3.12 -6.50
C GLU A 263 -13.18 2.96 -6.52
N ARG A 264 -13.79 3.05 -5.34
CA ARG A 264 -15.24 3.01 -5.18
C ARG A 264 -15.71 4.38 -4.73
N GLY A 265 -16.66 4.95 -5.48
CA GLY A 265 -17.33 6.18 -5.11
C GLY A 265 -18.21 6.00 -3.86
N PRO A 266 -18.75 7.10 -3.31
CA PRO A 266 -19.63 7.05 -2.16
C PRO A 266 -20.80 6.11 -2.43
N PRO A 267 -21.26 5.32 -1.44
CA PRO A 267 -22.47 4.54 -1.58
C PRO A 267 -23.62 5.48 -1.94
N LEU A 268 -24.28 5.21 -3.04
CA LEU A 268 -25.44 5.98 -3.47
C LEU A 268 -26.49 5.88 -2.36
N GLY A 269 -26.69 6.97 -1.64
CA GLY A 269 -27.56 7.02 -0.47
C GLY A 269 -28.98 6.58 -0.79
N GLY A 270 -29.51 5.62 -0.02
CA GLY A 270 -30.94 5.38 0.18
C GLY A 270 -31.77 4.90 -1.00
N GLN A 271 -31.26 4.82 -2.21
CA GLN A 271 -31.92 4.16 -3.32
C GLN A 271 -31.50 2.69 -3.35
N GLN A 272 -32.44 1.79 -3.08
CA GLN A 272 -32.29 0.39 -3.43
C GLN A 272 -31.86 0.36 -4.90
N LEU A 273 -30.59 0.04 -5.14
CA LEU A 273 -30.10 -0.18 -6.48
C LEU A 273 -30.98 -1.26 -7.14
N PRO A 274 -31.47 -1.03 -8.38
CA PRO A 274 -32.24 -2.03 -9.11
C PRO A 274 -31.45 -3.36 -9.14
N LEU A 275 -32.16 -4.48 -9.19
CA LEU A 275 -31.58 -5.84 -9.25
C LEU A 275 -30.45 -6.01 -10.32
N ALA A 276 -30.44 -5.13 -11.32
CA ALA A 276 -29.36 -5.04 -12.32
C ALA A 276 -27.98 -4.74 -11.69
N SER A 277 -27.92 -4.08 -10.53
CA SER A 277 -26.63 -3.82 -9.85
C SER A 277 -26.10 -5.03 -9.09
N ARG A 278 -26.95 -5.99 -8.72
CA ARG A 278 -26.52 -7.28 -8.17
C ARG A 278 -25.83 -8.16 -9.22
N GLN A 279 -26.18 -8.00 -10.50
CA GLN A 279 -25.46 -8.66 -11.59
C GLN A 279 -24.06 -8.09 -11.85
N TRP A 280 -23.81 -6.82 -11.44
CA TRP A 280 -22.47 -6.23 -11.51
C TRP A 280 -21.51 -6.81 -10.46
N GLN A 281 -22.01 -7.36 -9.38
CA GLN A 281 -21.18 -7.94 -8.31
C GLN A 281 -20.84 -9.41 -8.54
N SER A 282 -21.67 -10.14 -9.27
CA SER A 282 -21.34 -11.50 -9.72
C SER A 282 -20.56 -11.52 -11.03
N GLN A 283 -20.59 -10.45 -11.78
CA GLN A 283 -19.57 -10.08 -12.73
C GLN A 283 -18.42 -9.41 -11.93
N ARG A 284 -17.59 -10.21 -11.20
CA ARG A 284 -16.16 -10.05 -11.42
C ARG A 284 -16.09 -9.85 -12.91
N LEU A 285 -15.89 -8.61 -13.33
CA LEU A 285 -15.88 -8.26 -14.73
C LEU A 285 -15.28 -9.45 -15.49
N ALA A 286 -16.14 -10.29 -16.08
CA ALA A 286 -15.73 -10.92 -17.29
C ALA A 286 -15.27 -9.70 -18.09
N ARG A 287 -13.98 -9.38 -17.99
CA ARG A 287 -13.35 -8.42 -18.86
C ARG A 287 -13.91 -8.80 -20.21
N PRO A 288 -14.52 -7.87 -20.95
CA PRO A 288 -14.78 -8.19 -22.34
C PRO A 288 -13.48 -8.84 -22.80
N GLU A 289 -13.52 -10.12 -23.19
CA GLU A 289 -12.32 -10.81 -23.66
C GLU A 289 -11.77 -9.91 -24.75
N ARG A 290 -10.83 -9.05 -24.35
CA ARG A 290 -10.13 -8.22 -25.31
C ARG A 290 -9.40 -9.22 -26.17
N ALA A 291 -9.69 -9.21 -27.45
CA ALA A 291 -9.02 -10.09 -28.37
C ALA A 291 -7.50 -9.91 -28.16
N PRO A 292 -6.75 -11.00 -27.98
CA PRO A 292 -5.31 -10.89 -27.77
C PRO A 292 -4.70 -10.27 -29.02
N VAL A 293 -3.91 -9.21 -28.85
CA VAL A 293 -3.22 -8.57 -29.98
C VAL A 293 -2.14 -9.49 -30.51
N ARG A 294 -1.46 -10.20 -29.60
CA ARG A 294 -0.43 -11.18 -29.94
C ARG A 294 -0.38 -12.28 -28.89
N ARG A 295 -0.16 -13.50 -29.37
CA ARG A 295 0.16 -14.65 -28.52
C ARG A 295 1.64 -14.98 -28.65
N TYR A 296 2.29 -15.22 -27.50
CA TYR A 296 3.66 -15.64 -27.45
C TYR A 296 3.77 -16.96 -26.70
N ASP A 297 4.51 -17.89 -27.30
CA ASP A 297 4.99 -19.08 -26.61
C ASP A 297 6.46 -18.82 -26.22
N LEU A 298 6.71 -18.81 -24.93
CA LEU A 298 8.00 -18.47 -24.35
C LEU A 298 8.63 -19.72 -23.76
N VAL A 299 9.91 -19.94 -24.05
CA VAL A 299 10.71 -20.96 -23.41
C VAL A 299 11.94 -20.28 -22.79
N HIS A 300 12.04 -20.37 -21.47
CA HIS A 300 13.22 -19.94 -20.73
C HIS A 300 13.93 -21.17 -20.19
N ARG A 301 15.13 -21.44 -20.69
CA ARG A 301 15.96 -22.57 -20.27
C ARG A 301 17.27 -22.07 -19.74
N THR A 302 17.61 -22.49 -18.52
CA THR A 302 18.87 -22.21 -17.86
C THR A 302 19.54 -23.54 -17.50
N THR A 303 20.81 -23.70 -17.84
CA THR A 303 21.60 -24.88 -17.51
C THR A 303 22.80 -24.46 -16.67
N TYR A 304 22.91 -25.02 -15.49
CA TYR A 304 24.04 -24.86 -14.60
C TYR A 304 24.87 -26.13 -14.65
N ARG A 305 26.18 -26.00 -14.89
CA ARG A 305 27.14 -27.09 -14.89
C ARG A 305 28.22 -26.83 -13.85
N TYR A 306 28.46 -27.80 -13.02
CA TYR A 306 29.39 -27.70 -11.91
C TYR A 306 30.61 -28.61 -12.16
N LEU A 307 31.79 -28.13 -11.78
CA LEU A 307 33.04 -28.92 -11.90
C LEU A 307 33.12 -30.08 -10.90
N LYS A 308 32.34 -29.99 -9.82
CA LYS A 308 32.21 -31.02 -8.80
C LYS A 308 30.71 -31.16 -8.45
N PRO A 309 30.24 -32.36 -8.10
CA PRO A 309 28.86 -32.54 -7.69
C PRO A 309 28.49 -31.65 -6.53
N VAL A 310 27.29 -31.02 -6.62
CA VAL A 310 26.67 -30.23 -5.57
C VAL A 310 25.82 -31.18 -4.75
N GLU A 311 26.12 -31.33 -3.47
CA GLU A 311 25.40 -32.26 -2.58
C GLU A 311 24.03 -31.75 -2.14
N ARG A 312 23.93 -30.43 -1.98
CA ARG A 312 22.68 -29.77 -1.54
C ARG A 312 22.62 -28.36 -2.11
N SER A 313 21.45 -27.96 -2.63
CA SER A 313 21.22 -26.61 -3.11
C SER A 313 19.78 -26.18 -2.91
N MET A 314 19.57 -24.88 -2.74
CA MET A 314 18.26 -24.26 -2.69
C MET A 314 18.15 -23.23 -3.81
N HIS A 315 17.11 -23.36 -4.62
CA HIS A 315 16.81 -22.46 -5.72
C HIS A 315 15.52 -21.72 -5.47
N ILE A 316 15.50 -20.44 -5.79
CA ILE A 316 14.32 -19.58 -5.74
C ILE A 316 14.08 -19.06 -7.15
N LEU A 317 13.02 -19.53 -7.79
CA LEU A 317 12.73 -19.27 -9.19
C LEU A 317 11.52 -18.35 -9.32
N ARG A 318 11.65 -17.27 -10.10
CA ARG A 318 10.60 -16.29 -10.41
C ARG A 318 10.42 -16.22 -11.91
N LEU A 319 9.97 -17.33 -12.50
CA LEU A 319 9.90 -17.52 -13.95
C LEU A 319 8.46 -17.52 -14.49
N LYS A 320 7.46 -17.50 -13.61
CA LYS A 320 6.07 -17.46 -14.02
C LYS A 320 5.68 -16.04 -14.41
N PRO A 321 5.23 -15.81 -15.66
CA PRO A 321 4.76 -14.50 -16.09
C PRO A 321 3.58 -14.03 -15.25
N VAL A 322 3.53 -12.73 -14.97
CA VAL A 322 2.40 -12.12 -14.26
C VAL A 322 1.15 -12.12 -15.14
N ASN A 323 0.00 -12.17 -14.50
CA ASN A 323 -1.29 -12.00 -15.15
C ASN A 323 -1.84 -10.64 -14.73
N ASP A 324 -1.79 -9.66 -15.64
CA ASP A 324 -2.12 -8.27 -15.35
C ASP A 324 -3.01 -7.64 -16.43
N GLN A 325 -3.03 -6.31 -16.50
CA GLN A 325 -3.84 -5.58 -17.50
C GLN A 325 -3.23 -5.61 -18.90
N LEU A 326 -1.94 -5.90 -19.02
CA LEU A 326 -1.19 -5.86 -20.27
C LEU A 326 -1.07 -7.24 -20.88
N GLN A 327 -1.18 -8.30 -20.09
CA GLN A 327 -1.01 -9.67 -20.54
C GLN A 327 -1.85 -10.67 -19.76
N ALA A 328 -2.25 -11.73 -20.44
CA ALA A 328 -2.96 -12.86 -19.85
C ALA A 328 -2.11 -14.13 -19.99
N LEU A 329 -1.76 -14.73 -18.87
CA LEU A 329 -1.09 -16.03 -18.83
C LEU A 329 -2.11 -17.13 -19.14
N ARG A 330 -1.88 -17.90 -20.20
CA ARG A 330 -2.75 -19.00 -20.65
C ARG A 330 -2.28 -20.36 -20.17
N ALA A 331 -0.96 -20.56 -20.19
CA ALA A 331 -0.35 -21.79 -19.70
C ALA A 331 1.01 -21.50 -19.10
N TYR A 332 1.39 -22.27 -18.10
CA TYR A 332 2.71 -22.24 -17.49
C TYR A 332 3.11 -23.65 -17.05
N GLN A 333 4.32 -24.04 -17.37
CA GLN A 333 4.94 -25.28 -16.93
C GLN A 333 6.38 -24.98 -16.53
N LEU A 334 6.81 -25.55 -15.41
CA LEU A 334 8.19 -25.47 -14.92
C LEU A 334 8.72 -26.90 -14.76
N ASP A 335 9.80 -27.18 -15.47
CA ASP A 335 10.48 -28.46 -15.42
C ASP A 335 11.89 -28.26 -14.85
N ILE A 336 12.28 -29.13 -13.91
CA ILE A 336 13.57 -29.12 -13.24
C ILE A 336 14.17 -30.50 -13.37
N SER A 337 15.41 -30.61 -13.89
CA SER A 337 16.03 -31.88 -14.23
C SER A 337 16.40 -32.76 -13.04
N VAL A 338 16.49 -32.19 -11.84
CA VAL A 338 16.86 -32.88 -10.61
C VAL A 338 15.68 -32.89 -9.66
N PRO A 339 15.31 -34.03 -9.07
CA PRO A 339 14.20 -34.10 -8.11
C PRO A 339 14.56 -33.34 -6.84
N GLY A 340 13.58 -32.62 -6.28
CA GLY A 340 13.73 -31.87 -5.05
C GLY A 340 12.40 -31.60 -4.38
N ASP A 341 12.46 -31.22 -3.10
CA ASP A 341 11.28 -30.74 -2.39
C ASP A 341 10.94 -29.33 -2.88
N SER A 342 9.71 -29.14 -3.31
CA SER A 342 9.29 -27.90 -3.93
C SER A 342 8.10 -27.26 -3.20
N ARG A 343 8.11 -25.94 -3.14
CA ARG A 343 7.02 -25.14 -2.57
C ARG A 343 6.79 -23.89 -3.39
N ASP A 344 5.53 -23.68 -3.74
CA ASP A 344 5.07 -22.44 -4.37
C ASP A 344 4.58 -21.46 -3.33
N TYR A 345 4.93 -20.19 -3.50
CA TYR A 345 4.41 -19.08 -2.69
C TYR A 345 4.45 -17.80 -3.50
N GLU A 346 3.67 -16.83 -3.10
CA GLU A 346 3.75 -15.48 -3.64
C GLU A 346 4.69 -14.65 -2.75
N ASP A 347 5.71 -14.03 -3.37
CA ASP A 347 6.62 -13.17 -2.63
C ASP A 347 6.00 -11.77 -2.37
N VAL A 348 6.68 -10.96 -1.59
CA VAL A 348 6.22 -9.62 -1.20
C VAL A 348 6.03 -8.66 -2.38
N PHE A 349 6.57 -8.99 -3.54
CA PHE A 349 6.42 -8.23 -4.79
C PHE A 349 5.26 -8.73 -5.65
N GLY A 350 4.52 -9.74 -5.19
CA GLY A 350 3.44 -10.37 -5.96
C GLY A 350 3.94 -11.36 -7.03
N ASN A 351 5.22 -11.73 -7.00
CA ASN A 351 5.73 -12.75 -7.91
C ASN A 351 5.33 -14.13 -7.41
N GLN A 352 4.84 -14.98 -8.31
CA GLN A 352 4.71 -16.39 -8.06
C GLN A 352 6.09 -17.00 -8.04
N THR A 353 6.52 -17.40 -6.86
CA THR A 353 7.87 -17.90 -6.58
C THR A 353 7.84 -19.40 -6.34
N HIS A 354 8.73 -20.11 -7.02
CA HIS A 354 8.92 -21.54 -6.85
C HIS A 354 10.24 -21.79 -6.12
N ARG A 355 10.18 -22.29 -4.90
CA ARG A 355 11.36 -22.67 -4.12
C ARG A 355 11.57 -24.16 -4.27
N VAL A 356 12.80 -24.56 -4.63
CA VAL A 356 13.21 -25.96 -4.76
C VAL A 356 14.41 -26.23 -3.89
N LEU A 357 14.32 -27.23 -3.06
CA LEU A 357 15.42 -27.78 -2.26
C LEU A 357 15.85 -29.10 -2.88
N VAL A 358 17.07 -29.16 -3.42
CA VAL A 358 17.67 -30.37 -3.98
C VAL A 358 18.64 -30.92 -2.94
N GLU A 359 18.43 -32.18 -2.54
CA GLU A 359 19.28 -32.90 -1.56
C GLU A 359 19.96 -34.13 -2.19
N THR A 360 19.76 -34.34 -3.48
CA THR A 360 20.45 -35.38 -4.25
C THR A 360 21.65 -34.78 -4.94
N PRO A 361 22.85 -35.40 -4.88
CA PRO A 361 24.03 -34.90 -5.58
C PRO A 361 23.81 -34.79 -7.08
N PHE A 362 24.24 -33.68 -7.68
CA PHE A 362 24.14 -33.43 -9.12
C PHE A 362 25.31 -32.59 -9.60
N ASP A 363 25.65 -32.72 -10.85
CA ASP A 363 26.69 -31.95 -11.56
C ASP A 363 26.11 -31.06 -12.66
N GLU A 364 24.89 -31.35 -13.08
CA GLU A 364 24.14 -30.50 -14.00
C GLU A 364 22.71 -30.29 -13.48
N LEU A 365 22.24 -29.01 -13.53
CA LEU A 365 20.87 -28.63 -13.24
C LEU A 365 20.30 -27.88 -14.42
N VAL A 366 19.23 -28.37 -15.00
CA VAL A 366 18.48 -27.70 -16.05
C VAL A 366 17.14 -27.24 -15.46
N VAL A 367 16.86 -25.96 -15.61
CA VAL A 367 15.56 -25.35 -15.28
C VAL A 367 14.96 -24.84 -16.58
N GLU A 368 13.77 -25.34 -16.92
CA GLU A 368 13.05 -24.93 -18.11
C GLU A 368 11.63 -24.47 -17.74
N ALA A 369 11.32 -23.23 -18.05
CA ALA A 369 9.98 -22.66 -17.90
C ALA A 369 9.37 -22.42 -19.27
N ARG A 370 8.18 -22.96 -19.50
CA ARG A 370 7.36 -22.76 -20.70
C ARG A 370 6.12 -21.97 -20.36
N SER A 371 5.81 -20.94 -21.13
CA SER A 371 4.64 -20.12 -20.91
C SER A 371 3.98 -19.73 -22.23
N THR A 372 2.65 -19.74 -22.25
CA THR A 372 1.85 -19.14 -23.31
C THR A 372 1.19 -17.88 -22.76
N VAL A 373 1.49 -16.73 -23.36
CA VAL A 373 1.04 -15.42 -22.91
C VAL A 373 0.33 -14.70 -24.05
N ASP A 374 -0.87 -14.22 -23.80
CA ASP A 374 -1.57 -13.30 -24.66
C ASP A 374 -1.26 -11.86 -24.23
N VAL A 375 -0.63 -11.09 -25.10
CA VAL A 375 -0.48 -9.65 -24.91
C VAL A 375 -1.79 -8.99 -25.33
N LEU A 376 -2.36 -8.22 -24.41
CA LEU A 376 -3.67 -7.57 -24.60
C LEU A 376 -3.47 -6.21 -25.25
N ASP A 377 -4.45 -5.81 -26.07
CA ASP A 377 -4.52 -4.45 -26.58
C ASP A 377 -4.87 -3.52 -25.42
N CYS A 378 -3.85 -2.96 -24.85
CA CYS A 378 -4.00 -1.86 -23.92
C CYS A 378 -3.73 -0.63 -24.76
N GLU A 379 -4.78 0.18 -25.05
CA GLU A 379 -4.49 1.54 -25.48
C GLU A 379 -3.43 2.09 -24.51
N PRO A 380 -2.22 2.42 -24.97
CA PRO A 380 -1.30 3.19 -24.16
C PRO A 380 -2.12 4.39 -23.75
N LEU A 381 -2.19 4.69 -22.45
CA LEU A 381 -2.88 5.85 -21.89
C LEU A 381 -2.72 6.96 -22.90
N SER A 382 -3.80 7.25 -23.65
CA SER A 382 -3.72 8.06 -24.86
C SER A 382 -3.19 9.42 -24.43
N TYR A 383 -1.92 9.63 -24.68
CA TYR A 383 -1.28 10.93 -24.58
C TYR A 383 -1.90 11.77 -25.69
N ARG A 384 -3.06 12.36 -25.42
CA ARG A 384 -3.59 13.44 -26.23
C ARG A 384 -2.83 14.70 -25.81
N PRO A 385 -1.90 15.20 -26.62
CA PRO A 385 -1.35 16.51 -26.37
C PRO A 385 -2.54 17.47 -26.37
N LEU A 386 -2.72 18.18 -25.27
CA LEU A 386 -3.64 19.33 -25.24
C LEU A 386 -3.18 20.25 -26.36
N ARG A 387 -4.01 20.37 -27.39
CA ARG A 387 -3.81 21.39 -28.41
C ARG A 387 -3.86 22.75 -27.69
N ALA A 388 -2.82 23.54 -27.93
CA ALA A 388 -2.68 24.90 -27.49
C ALA A 388 -3.90 25.77 -27.90
#